data_3cbcfb4deaeb2f6ea87f7b1743218618
#
_entry.id   3cbcfb4deaeb2f6ea87f7b1743218618
#
_cell.length_a   1.000
_cell.length_b   1.000
_cell.length_c   1.000
_cell.angle_alpha   90.00
_cell.angle_beta   90.00
_cell.angle_gamma   90.00
#
_symmetry.space_group_name_H-M   'P 1'
#
loop_
_entity.id
_entity.type
_entity.pdbx_description
1 polymer ?
#
loop_
_entity_poly.entity_id
_entity_poly.type
_entity_poly.pdbx_seq_one_letter_code
_entity_poly.pdbx_strand_id
1 'polypeptide(L)'
;MISSSLAGLVLAAFLSLLVAWPLAYAVVPLAAAALALVAFATRRRPVARLSREDIWFLVALAAFSLIWLADVARTGVWPRVIERGGLWLPLWPLLATFVWLGWRRLRPPVVALWWGAGLGALLAGLIAGWEVWVLGDVRAGNGINPIPFGMLSLLLGALAWVGVFAVRSGWARAGLLLALAFGLGASLLSGTRGSWVVFPALVAVVGLGFWRTLPRPVLGIGVTALLGLLLLVSLSPTLAVTERVGQALESVDEYDEGERGNSFGVRVEMWRVGVQLLSEKPLLGWGEGRLQERRDDWVAVWDLHPAVSKHDQLHSDLIDTAARRGLVGLGSLLMLYGVPLLLFARALRGRPDATTRALAVAGLVVVVAFIGFGLTQSMLRDARGLAGYLGLVTACWCLLRLHERDAILNG
;
A
#
# COMPACT_ATOMS: atom_id res chain seq x y z
N MET A 1 -8.06 -20.27 25.47
CA MET A 1 -8.83 -20.04 24.21
C MET A 1 -8.32 -18.78 23.53
N ILE A 2 -7.88 -18.89 22.27
CA ILE A 2 -7.48 -17.72 21.48
C ILE A 2 -8.71 -16.88 21.25
N SER A 3 -8.73 -15.65 21.73
CA SER A 3 -9.88 -14.76 21.66
C SER A 3 -9.90 -13.93 20.37
N SER A 4 -11.07 -13.44 19.98
CA SER A 4 -11.24 -12.40 18.95
C SER A 4 -10.40 -11.16 19.30
N SER A 5 -10.25 -10.86 20.58
CA SER A 5 -9.42 -9.77 21.09
C SER A 5 -7.94 -9.92 20.74
N LEU A 6 -7.38 -11.14 20.83
CA LEU A 6 -5.98 -11.38 20.45
C LEU A 6 -5.77 -11.19 18.94
N ALA A 7 -6.71 -11.64 18.12
CA ALA A 7 -6.66 -11.39 16.67
C ALA A 7 -6.77 -9.88 16.36
N GLY A 8 -7.60 -9.16 17.11
CA GLY A 8 -7.68 -7.70 17.03
C GLY A 8 -6.40 -7.01 17.42
N LEU A 9 -5.74 -7.45 18.49
CA LEU A 9 -4.44 -6.93 18.92
C LEU A 9 -3.35 -7.15 17.86
N VAL A 10 -3.29 -8.35 17.26
CA VAL A 10 -2.32 -8.64 16.18
C VAL A 10 -2.60 -7.77 14.95
N LEU A 11 -3.86 -7.57 14.57
CA LEU A 11 -4.22 -6.66 13.48
C LEU A 11 -3.84 -5.20 13.81
N ALA A 12 -4.18 -4.72 15.00
CA ALA A 12 -3.82 -3.37 15.43
C ALA A 12 -2.29 -3.19 15.51
N ALA A 13 -1.57 -4.18 16.02
CA ALA A 13 -0.11 -4.18 16.07
C ALA A 13 0.51 -4.14 14.66
N PHE A 14 -0.04 -4.88 13.70
CA PHE A 14 0.43 -4.81 12.31
C PHE A 14 0.34 -3.39 11.76
N LEU A 15 -0.81 -2.76 11.89
CA LEU A 15 -1.06 -1.42 11.37
C LEU A 15 -0.23 -0.35 12.09
N SER A 16 -0.17 -0.40 13.43
CA SER A 16 0.54 0.60 14.20
C SER A 16 2.05 0.51 14.09
N LEU A 17 2.59 -0.69 13.89
CA LEU A 17 4.03 -0.92 13.82
C LEU A 17 4.57 -0.98 12.38
N LEU A 18 3.72 -1.01 11.36
CA LEU A 18 4.11 -1.20 9.95
C LEU A 18 5.23 -0.24 9.49
N VAL A 19 5.17 1.01 9.92
CA VAL A 19 6.17 2.04 9.61
C VAL A 19 7.03 2.41 10.82
N ALA A 20 6.56 2.12 12.04
CA ALA A 20 7.24 2.49 13.27
C ALA A 20 8.33 1.50 13.69
N TRP A 21 8.19 0.22 13.32
CA TRP A 21 9.17 -0.81 13.65
C TRP A 21 9.71 -1.50 12.39
N PRO A 22 11.03 -1.46 12.16
CA PRO A 22 11.66 -1.99 10.95
C PRO A 22 11.35 -3.45 10.60
N LEU A 23 11.05 -4.30 11.56
CA LEU A 23 10.76 -5.73 11.36
C LEU A 23 9.26 -6.08 11.38
N ALA A 24 8.38 -5.11 11.66
CA ALA A 24 6.95 -5.37 11.84
C ALA A 24 6.31 -6.02 10.61
N TYR A 25 6.72 -5.63 9.42
CA TYR A 25 6.23 -6.17 8.15
C TYR A 25 6.43 -7.68 8.00
N ALA A 26 7.41 -8.26 8.71
CA ALA A 26 7.68 -9.70 8.70
C ALA A 26 7.16 -10.38 9.96
N VAL A 27 7.51 -9.86 11.14
CA VAL A 27 7.21 -10.50 12.42
C VAL A 27 5.71 -10.58 12.68
N VAL A 28 4.96 -9.51 12.42
CA VAL A 28 3.52 -9.50 12.76
C VAL A 28 2.68 -10.37 11.82
N PRO A 29 2.89 -10.38 10.49
CA PRO A 29 2.21 -11.35 9.62
C PRO A 29 2.54 -12.82 9.95
N LEU A 30 3.78 -13.13 10.34
CA LEU A 30 4.15 -14.47 10.80
C LEU A 30 3.45 -14.83 12.11
N ALA A 31 3.35 -13.90 13.06
CA ALA A 31 2.57 -14.09 14.28
C ALA A 31 1.07 -14.29 13.96
N ALA A 32 0.52 -13.55 13.00
CA ALA A 32 -0.85 -13.74 12.53
C ALA A 32 -1.05 -15.13 11.91
N ALA A 33 -0.07 -15.61 11.15
CA ALA A 33 -0.10 -16.96 10.57
C ALA A 33 0.00 -18.05 11.63
N ALA A 34 0.88 -17.89 12.63
CA ALA A 34 0.96 -18.81 13.76
C ALA A 34 -0.37 -18.86 14.53
N LEU A 35 -0.99 -17.71 14.76
CA LEU A 35 -2.30 -17.62 15.39
C LEU A 35 -3.40 -18.30 14.54
N ALA A 36 -3.35 -18.15 13.22
CA ALA A 36 -4.23 -18.84 12.29
C ALA A 36 -4.05 -20.37 12.39
N LEU A 37 -2.81 -20.85 12.41
CA LEU A 37 -2.48 -22.27 12.57
C LEU A 37 -3.08 -22.86 13.86
N VAL A 38 -2.88 -22.17 14.99
CA VAL A 38 -3.48 -22.60 16.27
C VAL A 38 -5.01 -22.57 16.20
N ALA A 39 -5.62 -21.57 15.53
CA ALA A 39 -7.07 -21.53 15.33
C ALA A 39 -7.60 -22.70 14.49
N PHE A 40 -6.85 -23.15 13.49
CA PHE A 40 -7.18 -24.36 12.72
C PHE A 40 -7.08 -25.64 13.55
N ALA A 41 -6.03 -25.76 14.38
CA ALA A 41 -5.82 -26.93 15.22
C ALA A 41 -6.84 -27.04 16.36
N THR A 42 -7.26 -25.93 16.95
CA THR A 42 -8.06 -25.93 18.19
C THR A 42 -9.56 -25.69 18.00
N ARG A 43 -9.96 -24.99 16.91
CA ARG A 43 -11.37 -24.63 16.67
C ARG A 43 -12.01 -25.58 15.68
N ARG A 44 -12.89 -26.46 16.18
CA ARG A 44 -13.69 -27.39 15.35
C ARG A 44 -14.96 -26.76 14.75
N ARG A 45 -15.20 -25.46 14.96
CA ARG A 45 -16.41 -24.81 14.40
C ARG A 45 -16.35 -24.82 12.87
N PRO A 46 -17.44 -25.24 12.21
CA PRO A 46 -17.51 -25.20 10.76
C PRO A 46 -17.35 -23.77 10.28
N VAL A 47 -16.42 -23.56 9.36
CA VAL A 47 -16.27 -22.25 8.68
C VAL A 47 -17.33 -22.21 7.57
N ALA A 48 -18.09 -21.14 7.50
CA ALA A 48 -19.05 -20.93 6.43
C ALA A 48 -18.36 -21.12 5.05
N ARG A 49 -19.08 -21.67 4.10
CA ARG A 49 -18.58 -21.89 2.72
C ARG A 49 -18.04 -20.57 2.14
N LEU A 50 -17.04 -20.68 1.29
CA LEU A 50 -16.51 -19.55 0.53
C LEU A 50 -17.57 -19.08 -0.48
N SER A 51 -17.80 -17.78 -0.54
CA SER A 51 -18.58 -17.20 -1.62
C SER A 51 -17.76 -17.13 -2.92
N ARG A 52 -18.40 -16.85 -4.04
CA ARG A 52 -17.68 -16.63 -5.31
C ARG A 52 -16.71 -15.45 -5.22
N GLU A 53 -17.09 -14.40 -4.51
CA GLU A 53 -16.23 -13.24 -4.29
C GLU A 53 -15.00 -13.60 -3.44
N ASP A 54 -15.19 -14.39 -2.37
CA ASP A 54 -14.07 -14.88 -1.55
C ASP A 54 -13.08 -15.68 -2.40
N ILE A 55 -13.60 -16.55 -3.29
CA ILE A 55 -12.78 -17.38 -4.20
C ILE A 55 -11.98 -16.47 -5.15
N TRP A 56 -12.61 -15.50 -5.79
CA TRP A 56 -11.91 -14.58 -6.70
C TRP A 56 -10.82 -13.76 -5.99
N PHE A 57 -11.10 -13.31 -4.76
CA PHE A 57 -10.10 -12.60 -3.94
C PHE A 57 -8.87 -13.49 -3.68
N LEU A 58 -9.10 -14.75 -3.25
CA LEU A 58 -8.02 -15.69 -2.98
C LEU A 58 -7.26 -16.09 -4.25
N VAL A 59 -7.97 -16.27 -5.37
CA VAL A 59 -7.36 -16.58 -6.67
C VAL A 59 -6.44 -15.43 -7.12
N ALA A 60 -6.84 -14.17 -6.92
CA ALA A 60 -5.99 -13.03 -7.28
C ALA A 60 -4.67 -13.01 -6.48
N LEU A 61 -4.74 -13.27 -5.16
CA LEU A 61 -3.54 -13.38 -4.32
C LEU A 61 -2.67 -14.57 -4.74
N ALA A 62 -3.28 -15.74 -4.91
CA ALA A 62 -2.57 -16.97 -5.26
C ALA A 62 -1.94 -16.90 -6.65
N ALA A 63 -2.64 -16.35 -7.65
CA ALA A 63 -2.12 -16.20 -9.01
C ALA A 63 -0.86 -15.35 -9.04
N PHE A 64 -0.84 -14.20 -8.34
CA PHE A 64 0.35 -13.35 -8.26
C PHE A 64 1.53 -14.09 -7.63
N SER A 65 1.30 -14.82 -6.54
CA SER A 65 2.31 -15.64 -5.87
C SER A 65 2.84 -16.76 -6.77
N LEU A 66 1.94 -17.55 -7.37
CA LEU A 66 2.31 -18.72 -8.16
C LEU A 66 3.06 -18.36 -9.43
N ILE A 67 2.68 -17.25 -10.11
CA ILE A 67 3.39 -16.75 -11.28
C ILE A 67 4.79 -16.26 -10.88
N TRP A 68 4.94 -15.62 -9.74
CA TRP A 68 6.26 -15.21 -9.25
C TRP A 68 7.12 -16.42 -8.86
N LEU A 69 6.55 -17.42 -8.18
CA LEU A 69 7.25 -18.68 -7.86
C LEU A 69 7.64 -19.45 -9.12
N ALA A 70 6.79 -19.47 -10.14
CA ALA A 70 7.11 -20.08 -11.44
C ALA A 70 8.27 -19.35 -12.12
N ASP A 71 8.36 -18.02 -11.99
CA ASP A 71 9.50 -17.26 -12.49
C ASP A 71 10.79 -17.59 -11.72
N VAL A 72 10.72 -17.71 -10.39
CA VAL A 72 11.86 -18.17 -9.57
C VAL A 72 12.29 -19.59 -9.98
N ALA A 73 11.35 -20.49 -10.20
CA ALA A 73 11.66 -21.86 -10.65
C ALA A 73 12.29 -21.88 -12.04
N ARG A 74 11.84 -21.00 -12.95
CA ARG A 74 12.37 -20.86 -14.31
C ARG A 74 13.79 -20.29 -14.34
N THR A 75 14.10 -19.34 -13.48
CA THR A 75 15.39 -18.63 -13.47
C THR A 75 16.40 -19.24 -12.50
N GLY A 76 15.95 -19.96 -11.48
CA GLY A 76 16.77 -20.43 -10.37
C GLY A 76 17.19 -19.31 -9.41
N VAL A 77 16.66 -18.09 -9.58
CA VAL A 77 17.08 -16.90 -8.83
C VAL A 77 15.90 -16.37 -7.99
N TRP A 78 16.13 -16.23 -6.69
CA TRP A 78 15.21 -15.56 -5.80
C TRP A 78 15.34 -14.03 -5.89
N PRO A 79 14.26 -13.28 -5.62
CA PRO A 79 14.33 -11.83 -5.63
C PRO A 79 15.42 -11.32 -4.69
N ARG A 80 16.29 -10.47 -5.20
CA ARG A 80 17.23 -9.72 -4.36
C ARG A 80 16.48 -8.54 -3.77
N VAL A 81 16.51 -8.42 -2.46
CA VAL A 81 15.95 -7.28 -1.75
C VAL A 81 17.00 -6.77 -0.80
N ILE A 82 17.22 -5.45 -0.84
CA ILE A 82 18.21 -4.76 0.00
C ILE A 82 17.85 -4.94 1.49
N GLU A 83 16.56 -5.13 1.79
CA GLU A 83 16.04 -5.28 3.15
C GLU A 83 16.02 -6.75 3.60
N ARG A 84 16.36 -6.99 4.87
CA ARG A 84 16.26 -8.31 5.49
C ARG A 84 14.82 -8.83 5.35
N GLY A 85 14.65 -10.01 4.78
CA GLY A 85 13.32 -10.65 4.61
C GLY A 85 12.78 -10.71 3.18
N GLY A 86 13.43 -10.08 2.22
CA GLY A 86 13.01 -10.08 0.81
C GLY A 86 13.02 -11.43 0.11
N LEU A 87 13.77 -12.39 0.62
CA LEU A 87 13.84 -13.76 0.09
C LEU A 87 12.46 -14.43 -0.06
N TRP A 88 11.49 -14.06 0.79
CA TRP A 88 10.18 -14.71 0.86
C TRP A 88 9.07 -13.95 0.12
N LEU A 89 9.39 -12.83 -0.56
CA LEU A 89 8.37 -12.00 -1.25
C LEU A 89 7.38 -12.80 -2.09
N PRO A 90 7.80 -13.79 -2.91
CA PRO A 90 6.86 -14.59 -3.69
C PRO A 90 5.86 -15.39 -2.86
N LEU A 91 6.17 -15.69 -1.59
CA LEU A 91 5.32 -16.47 -0.68
C LEU A 91 4.35 -15.60 0.15
N TRP A 92 4.59 -14.30 0.25
CA TRP A 92 3.74 -13.40 1.04
C TRP A 92 2.26 -13.40 0.65
N PRO A 93 1.87 -13.44 -0.65
CA PRO A 93 0.46 -13.50 -1.00
C PRO A 93 -0.22 -14.81 -0.57
N LEU A 94 0.50 -15.95 -0.56
CA LEU A 94 -0.01 -17.21 0.00
C LEU A 94 -0.14 -17.13 1.52
N LEU A 95 0.81 -16.50 2.20
CA LEU A 95 0.73 -16.24 3.63
C LEU A 95 -0.50 -15.39 3.97
N ALA A 96 -0.75 -14.33 3.19
CA ALA A 96 -1.94 -13.48 3.35
C ALA A 96 -3.24 -14.27 3.16
N THR A 97 -3.29 -15.17 2.17
CA THR A 97 -4.40 -16.11 1.97
C THR A 97 -4.63 -16.98 3.21
N PHE A 98 -3.57 -17.53 3.77
CA PHE A 98 -3.64 -18.37 4.98
C PHE A 98 -4.11 -17.58 6.20
N VAL A 99 -3.56 -16.38 6.41
CA VAL A 99 -3.99 -15.46 7.48
C VAL A 99 -5.46 -15.09 7.34
N TRP A 100 -5.93 -14.79 6.11
CA TRP A 100 -7.34 -14.49 5.84
C TRP A 100 -8.25 -15.64 6.26
N LEU A 101 -7.90 -16.88 5.89
CA LEU A 101 -8.66 -18.08 6.30
C LEU A 101 -8.69 -18.22 7.82
N GLY A 102 -7.58 -17.95 8.51
CA GLY A 102 -7.50 -17.96 9.98
C GLY A 102 -8.36 -16.88 10.62
N TRP A 103 -8.35 -15.67 10.09
CA TRP A 103 -9.15 -14.55 10.61
C TRP A 103 -10.66 -14.77 10.45
N ARG A 104 -11.10 -15.49 9.45
CA ARG A 104 -12.52 -15.93 9.36
C ARG A 104 -12.95 -16.76 10.58
N ARG A 105 -12.02 -17.49 11.20
CA ARG A 105 -12.28 -18.26 12.44
C ARG A 105 -12.11 -17.42 13.69
N LEU A 106 -11.13 -16.56 13.71
CA LEU A 106 -10.75 -15.74 14.86
C LEU A 106 -11.64 -14.51 15.03
N ARG A 107 -12.12 -13.94 13.92
CA ARG A 107 -13.05 -12.81 13.85
C ARG A 107 -12.52 -11.57 14.59
N PRO A 108 -11.42 -10.94 14.09
CA PRO A 108 -10.93 -9.71 14.69
C PRO A 108 -12.01 -8.62 14.68
N PRO A 109 -12.10 -7.77 15.72
CA PRO A 109 -13.07 -6.70 15.74
C PRO A 109 -12.71 -5.58 14.76
N VAL A 110 -13.72 -5.00 14.10
CA VAL A 110 -13.54 -3.92 13.10
C VAL A 110 -12.79 -2.71 13.69
N VAL A 111 -13.01 -2.43 14.97
CA VAL A 111 -12.36 -1.31 15.67
C VAL A 111 -10.83 -1.40 15.66
N ALA A 112 -10.26 -2.60 15.57
CA ALA A 112 -8.81 -2.81 15.49
C ALA A 112 -8.19 -2.21 14.21
N LEU A 113 -8.95 -2.16 13.10
CA LEU A 113 -8.52 -1.52 11.85
C LEU A 113 -8.33 0.00 12.05
N TRP A 114 -9.33 0.66 12.62
CA TRP A 114 -9.34 2.11 12.75
C TRP A 114 -8.29 2.61 13.74
N TRP A 115 -8.23 1.99 14.92
CA TRP A 115 -7.26 2.38 15.94
C TRP A 115 -5.84 1.94 15.60
N GLY A 116 -5.66 0.78 14.95
CA GLY A 116 -4.36 0.36 14.46
C GLY A 116 -3.81 1.33 13.42
N ALA A 117 -4.62 1.71 12.43
CA ALA A 117 -4.24 2.69 11.41
C ALA A 117 -4.00 4.08 12.04
N GLY A 118 -4.88 4.52 12.95
CA GLY A 118 -4.73 5.79 13.65
C GLY A 118 -3.43 5.86 14.47
N LEU A 119 -3.15 4.83 15.26
CA LEU A 119 -1.91 4.78 16.05
C LEU A 119 -0.67 4.70 15.15
N GLY A 120 -0.73 3.93 14.06
CA GLY A 120 0.36 3.86 13.09
C GLY A 120 0.66 5.20 12.43
N ALA A 121 -0.37 5.94 12.05
CA ALA A 121 -0.22 7.29 11.49
C ALA A 121 0.34 8.29 12.51
N LEU A 122 -0.12 8.24 13.78
CA LEU A 122 0.43 9.05 14.87
C LEU A 122 1.91 8.76 15.10
N LEU A 123 2.27 7.49 15.23
CA LEU A 123 3.67 7.08 15.41
C LEU A 123 4.54 7.52 14.23
N ALA A 124 4.06 7.34 13.01
CA ALA A 124 4.78 7.80 11.81
C ALA A 124 5.06 9.31 11.85
N GLY A 125 4.07 10.11 12.23
CA GLY A 125 4.21 11.57 12.33
C GLY A 125 5.16 12.00 13.44
N LEU A 126 5.11 11.34 14.60
CA LEU A 126 6.03 11.59 15.72
C LEU A 126 7.47 11.24 15.33
N ILE A 127 7.69 10.07 14.70
CA ILE A 127 9.01 9.64 14.22
C ILE A 127 9.54 10.64 13.18
N ALA A 128 8.70 11.00 12.19
CA ALA A 128 9.09 11.94 11.15
C ALA A 128 9.47 13.32 11.70
N GLY A 129 8.68 13.83 12.66
CA GLY A 129 9.00 15.09 13.35
C GLY A 129 10.29 15.00 14.14
N TRP A 130 10.52 13.91 14.85
CA TRP A 130 11.76 13.68 15.58
C TRP A 130 12.97 13.64 14.65
N GLU A 131 12.93 12.86 13.57
CA GLU A 131 14.06 12.76 12.62
C GLU A 131 14.40 14.13 12.00
N VAL A 132 13.39 14.86 11.50
CA VAL A 132 13.65 16.11 10.79
C VAL A 132 13.97 17.27 11.72
N TRP A 133 13.25 17.44 12.84
CA TRP A 133 13.39 18.64 13.68
C TRP A 133 14.36 18.47 14.86
N VAL A 134 14.62 17.23 15.30
CA VAL A 134 15.53 16.96 16.43
C VAL A 134 16.85 16.39 15.95
N LEU A 135 16.82 15.39 15.03
CA LEU A 135 18.05 14.80 14.49
C LEU A 135 18.64 15.60 13.32
N GLY A 136 17.85 16.47 12.69
CA GLY A 136 18.29 17.28 11.54
C GLY A 136 18.34 16.53 10.21
N ASP A 137 17.63 15.39 10.10
CA ASP A 137 17.58 14.61 8.87
C ASP A 137 16.88 15.40 7.75
N VAL A 138 17.40 15.34 6.54
CA VAL A 138 16.81 16.00 5.37
C VAL A 138 15.45 15.38 4.99
N ARG A 139 15.27 14.10 5.30
CA ARG A 139 14.07 13.33 4.96
C ARG A 139 13.78 12.30 6.04
N ALA A 140 12.53 12.25 6.50
CA ALA A 140 12.08 11.21 7.42
C ALA A 140 11.97 9.85 6.73
N GLY A 141 12.41 8.80 7.40
CA GLY A 141 12.39 7.43 6.87
C GLY A 141 12.47 6.34 7.93
N ASN A 142 12.61 6.67 9.21
CA ASN A 142 12.76 5.72 10.31
C ASN A 142 13.93 4.72 10.07
N GLY A 143 15.08 5.22 9.63
CA GLY A 143 16.24 4.40 9.29
C GLY A 143 16.05 3.48 8.07
N ILE A 144 15.04 3.74 7.26
CA ILE A 144 14.67 2.99 6.06
C ILE A 144 14.48 3.94 4.87
N ASN A 145 14.11 3.36 3.71
CA ASN A 145 13.82 4.16 2.55
C ASN A 145 12.65 5.13 2.81
N PRO A 146 12.86 6.47 2.69
CA PRO A 146 11.82 7.47 2.89
C PRO A 146 10.58 7.30 1.99
N ILE A 147 10.72 6.66 0.81
CA ILE A 147 9.62 6.53 -0.15
C ILE A 147 8.51 5.60 0.38
N PRO A 148 8.77 4.33 0.70
CA PRO A 148 7.76 3.48 1.33
C PRO A 148 7.26 4.01 2.66
N PHE A 149 8.14 4.63 3.47
CA PHE A 149 7.74 5.24 4.73
C PHE A 149 6.66 6.31 4.52
N GLY A 150 6.90 7.28 3.63
CA GLY A 150 5.94 8.36 3.36
C GLY A 150 4.63 7.88 2.71
N MET A 151 4.72 6.90 1.80
CA MET A 151 3.55 6.31 1.13
C MET A 151 2.65 5.55 2.11
N LEU A 152 3.24 4.70 2.95
CA LEU A 152 2.48 3.93 3.95
C LEU A 152 1.95 4.83 5.08
N SER A 153 2.67 5.86 5.49
CA SER A 153 2.20 6.85 6.47
C SER A 153 0.96 7.60 5.98
N LEU A 154 0.97 8.04 4.71
CA LEU A 154 -0.20 8.64 4.07
C LEU A 154 -1.39 7.68 4.07
N LEU A 155 -1.16 6.41 3.70
CA LEU A 155 -2.21 5.40 3.64
C LEU A 155 -2.82 5.12 5.02
N LEU A 156 -2.01 5.01 6.07
CA LEU A 156 -2.49 4.84 7.44
C LEU A 156 -3.33 6.04 7.89
N GLY A 157 -2.90 7.26 7.57
CA GLY A 157 -3.68 8.48 7.79
C GLY A 157 -5.01 8.48 7.05
N ALA A 158 -5.03 8.05 5.79
CA ALA A 158 -6.25 7.95 4.98
C ALA A 158 -7.22 6.89 5.54
N LEU A 159 -6.72 5.76 6.05
CA LEU A 159 -7.53 4.75 6.73
C LEU A 159 -8.10 5.27 8.06
N ALA A 160 -7.32 6.03 8.83
CA ALA A 160 -7.81 6.73 10.01
C ALA A 160 -8.94 7.71 9.64
N TRP A 161 -8.80 8.44 8.55
CA TRP A 161 -9.85 9.32 8.03
C TRP A 161 -11.14 8.56 7.70
N VAL A 162 -11.05 7.42 7.01
CA VAL A 162 -12.24 6.57 6.79
C VAL A 162 -12.87 6.14 8.12
N GLY A 163 -12.05 5.81 9.11
CA GLY A 163 -12.50 5.44 10.45
C GLY A 163 -13.36 6.52 11.14
N VAL A 164 -13.16 7.82 10.82
CA VAL A 164 -13.98 8.93 11.35
C VAL A 164 -15.47 8.72 11.06
N PHE A 165 -15.80 8.12 9.90
CA PHE A 165 -17.18 7.84 9.51
C PHE A 165 -17.74 6.55 10.12
N ALA A 166 -16.87 5.69 10.67
CA ALA A 166 -17.25 4.44 11.31
C ALA A 166 -17.47 4.56 12.82
N VAL A 167 -16.88 5.56 13.47
CA VAL A 167 -16.99 5.77 14.92
C VAL A 167 -18.08 6.80 15.28
N ARG A 168 -18.70 6.62 16.44
CA ARG A 168 -19.78 7.51 16.92
C ARG A 168 -19.30 8.61 17.85
N SER A 169 -18.30 8.32 18.67
CA SER A 169 -17.77 9.25 19.68
C SER A 169 -17.06 10.44 19.04
N GLY A 170 -17.35 11.66 19.47
CA GLY A 170 -16.67 12.87 19.02
C GLY A 170 -15.17 12.86 19.32
N TRP A 171 -14.78 12.39 20.50
CA TRP A 171 -13.37 12.24 20.86
C TRP A 171 -12.64 11.22 19.99
N ALA A 172 -13.30 10.10 19.65
CA ALA A 172 -12.74 9.12 18.73
C ALA A 172 -12.52 9.72 17.32
N ARG A 173 -13.48 10.52 16.84
CA ARG A 173 -13.35 11.23 15.56
C ARG A 173 -12.20 12.23 15.58
N ALA A 174 -12.09 13.02 16.65
CA ALA A 174 -11.00 13.98 16.83
C ALA A 174 -9.62 13.28 16.84
N GLY A 175 -9.48 12.16 17.56
CA GLY A 175 -8.26 11.37 17.58
C GLY A 175 -7.88 10.81 16.21
N LEU A 176 -8.86 10.32 15.41
CA LEU A 176 -8.61 9.82 14.06
C LEU A 176 -8.31 10.95 13.06
N LEU A 177 -8.89 12.14 13.21
CA LEU A 177 -8.51 13.31 12.41
C LEU A 177 -7.10 13.80 12.75
N LEU A 178 -6.72 13.77 14.02
CA LEU A 178 -5.34 14.04 14.44
C LEU A 178 -4.38 13.03 13.80
N ALA A 179 -4.73 11.75 13.80
CA ALA A 179 -3.95 10.69 13.15
C ALA A 179 -3.80 10.93 11.63
N LEU A 180 -4.85 11.38 10.94
CA LEU A 180 -4.76 11.82 9.54
C LEU A 180 -3.73 12.92 9.38
N ALA A 181 -3.76 13.96 10.22
CA ALA A 181 -2.81 15.07 10.14
C ALA A 181 -1.35 14.60 10.35
N PHE A 182 -1.11 13.69 11.30
CA PHE A 182 0.21 13.12 11.54
C PHE A 182 0.69 12.23 10.39
N GLY A 183 -0.20 11.41 9.79
CA GLY A 183 0.13 10.59 8.62
C GLY A 183 0.47 11.44 7.39
N LEU A 184 -0.28 12.52 7.15
CA LEU A 184 0.02 13.52 6.12
C LEU A 184 1.35 14.22 6.40
N GLY A 185 1.59 14.67 7.64
CA GLY A 185 2.84 15.29 8.08
C GLY A 185 4.04 14.38 7.85
N ALA A 186 3.95 13.10 8.24
CA ALA A 186 5.01 12.12 7.98
C ALA A 186 5.31 11.96 6.49
N SER A 187 4.26 11.90 5.66
CA SER A 187 4.41 11.81 4.21
C SER A 187 5.10 13.04 3.62
N LEU A 188 4.77 14.24 4.11
CA LEU A 188 5.42 15.49 3.70
C LEU A 188 6.88 15.53 4.14
N LEU A 189 7.18 15.24 5.40
CA LEU A 189 8.53 15.22 5.95
C LEU A 189 9.42 14.15 5.32
N SER A 190 8.83 13.05 4.81
CA SER A 190 9.57 12.06 4.01
C SER A 190 10.03 12.61 2.64
N GLY A 191 9.44 13.69 2.16
CA GLY A 191 9.71 14.28 0.86
C GLY A 191 9.30 13.37 -0.32
N THR A 192 8.35 12.48 -0.13
CA THR A 192 7.92 11.49 -1.15
C THR A 192 6.88 12.09 -2.08
N ARG A 193 7.33 12.64 -3.22
CA ARG A 193 6.44 13.29 -4.22
C ARG A 193 5.35 12.34 -4.74
N GLY A 194 5.66 11.05 -4.91
CA GLY A 194 4.69 10.05 -5.40
C GLY A 194 3.46 9.90 -4.50
N SER A 195 3.58 10.09 -3.18
CA SER A 195 2.43 10.06 -2.28
C SER A 195 1.52 11.27 -2.45
N TRP A 196 2.06 12.45 -2.77
CA TRP A 196 1.29 13.67 -2.95
C TRP A 196 0.41 13.62 -4.20
N VAL A 197 0.94 13.03 -5.29
CA VAL A 197 0.18 12.82 -6.54
C VAL A 197 -1.02 11.89 -6.32
N VAL A 198 -0.89 10.92 -5.43
CA VAL A 198 -1.97 9.96 -5.14
C VAL A 198 -3.03 10.53 -4.19
N PHE A 199 -2.67 11.48 -3.33
CA PHE A 199 -3.57 12.02 -2.31
C PHE A 199 -4.91 12.55 -2.84
N PRO A 200 -4.98 13.33 -3.96
CA PRO A 200 -6.25 13.74 -4.55
C PRO A 200 -7.16 12.56 -4.93
N ALA A 201 -6.60 11.46 -5.42
CA ALA A 201 -7.37 10.26 -5.73
C ALA A 201 -7.97 9.62 -4.47
N LEU A 202 -7.21 9.60 -3.35
CA LEU A 202 -7.74 9.13 -2.06
C LEU A 202 -8.86 10.02 -1.53
N VAL A 203 -8.72 11.34 -1.67
CA VAL A 203 -9.78 12.29 -1.33
C VAL A 203 -11.04 12.02 -2.16
N ALA A 204 -10.88 11.78 -3.46
CA ALA A 204 -12.00 11.44 -4.34
C ALA A 204 -12.67 10.13 -3.92
N VAL A 205 -11.91 9.09 -3.60
CA VAL A 205 -12.45 7.79 -3.14
C VAL A 205 -13.26 7.95 -1.85
N VAL A 206 -12.73 8.65 -0.85
CA VAL A 206 -13.42 8.90 0.42
C VAL A 206 -14.65 9.80 0.18
N GLY A 207 -14.49 10.88 -0.57
CA GLY A 207 -15.57 11.81 -0.91
C GLY A 207 -16.74 11.10 -1.61
N LEU A 208 -16.44 10.32 -2.68
CA LEU A 208 -17.44 9.55 -3.42
C LEU A 208 -18.08 8.43 -2.57
N GLY A 209 -17.30 7.80 -1.70
CA GLY A 209 -17.79 6.77 -0.79
C GLY A 209 -18.83 7.28 0.21
N PHE A 210 -18.67 8.51 0.68
CA PHE A 210 -19.52 9.11 1.73
C PHE A 210 -20.40 10.26 1.24
N TRP A 211 -20.36 10.68 -0.03
CA TRP A 211 -21.07 11.87 -0.54
C TRP A 211 -22.59 11.88 -0.28
N ARG A 212 -23.21 10.69 -0.24
CA ARG A 212 -24.65 10.55 0.06
C ARG A 212 -25.00 10.57 1.54
N THR A 213 -23.99 10.44 2.41
CA THR A 213 -24.18 10.34 3.86
C THR A 213 -23.71 11.60 4.59
N LEU A 214 -22.90 12.43 3.93
CA LEU A 214 -22.38 13.67 4.50
C LEU A 214 -23.35 14.83 4.22
N PRO A 215 -23.68 15.63 5.22
CA PRO A 215 -24.31 16.92 4.99
C PRO A 215 -23.43 17.79 4.09
N ARG A 216 -24.02 18.45 3.08
CA ARG A 216 -23.29 19.31 2.15
C ARG A 216 -22.33 20.31 2.81
N PRO A 217 -22.68 20.98 3.93
CA PRO A 217 -21.75 21.89 4.59
C PRO A 217 -20.51 21.17 5.16
N VAL A 218 -20.64 19.93 5.65
CA VAL A 218 -19.48 19.16 6.16
C VAL A 218 -18.53 18.81 5.03
N LEU A 219 -19.06 18.47 3.86
CA LEU A 219 -18.23 18.24 2.67
C LEU A 219 -17.49 19.53 2.25
N GLY A 220 -18.20 20.66 2.23
CA GLY A 220 -17.62 21.98 1.93
C GLY A 220 -16.51 22.35 2.92
N ILE A 221 -16.77 22.24 4.23
CA ILE A 221 -15.76 22.50 5.27
C ILE A 221 -14.55 21.57 5.10
N GLY A 222 -14.77 20.29 4.84
CA GLY A 222 -13.70 19.33 4.62
C GLY A 222 -12.81 19.69 3.42
N VAL A 223 -13.42 20.06 2.30
CA VAL A 223 -12.69 20.52 1.10
C VAL A 223 -11.94 21.83 1.37
N THR A 224 -12.59 22.80 2.03
CA THR A 224 -11.96 24.08 2.36
C THR A 224 -10.81 23.92 3.35
N ALA A 225 -10.96 23.07 4.37
CA ALA A 225 -9.89 22.75 5.31
C ALA A 225 -8.70 22.05 4.62
N LEU A 226 -8.99 21.14 3.70
CA LEU A 226 -7.95 20.48 2.90
C LEU A 226 -7.21 21.48 2.00
N LEU A 227 -7.93 22.34 1.29
CA LEU A 227 -7.33 23.40 0.46
C LEU A 227 -6.53 24.38 1.30
N GLY A 228 -7.05 24.77 2.46
CA GLY A 228 -6.35 25.62 3.43
C GLY A 228 -5.07 24.96 3.97
N LEU A 229 -5.11 23.66 4.27
CA LEU A 229 -3.93 22.91 4.69
C LEU A 229 -2.89 22.81 3.55
N LEU A 230 -3.32 22.50 2.33
CA LEU A 230 -2.44 22.47 1.17
C LEU A 230 -1.79 23.83 0.91
N LEU A 231 -2.55 24.91 1.04
CA LEU A 231 -2.04 26.27 0.92
C LEU A 231 -1.06 26.59 2.06
N LEU A 232 -1.39 26.28 3.30
CA LEU A 232 -0.51 26.51 4.45
C LEU A 232 0.81 25.75 4.31
N VAL A 233 0.74 24.49 3.86
CA VAL A 233 1.90 23.65 3.60
C VAL A 233 2.74 24.20 2.43
N SER A 234 2.08 24.71 1.38
CA SER A 234 2.75 25.30 0.22
C SER A 234 3.44 26.63 0.59
N LEU A 235 2.90 27.39 1.52
CA LEU A 235 3.45 28.65 2.01
C LEU A 235 4.49 28.47 3.13
N SER A 236 4.67 27.27 3.64
CA SER A 236 5.59 27.00 4.75
C SER A 236 7.05 26.90 4.26
N PRO A 237 7.93 27.83 4.64
CA PRO A 237 9.35 27.77 4.26
C PRO A 237 10.06 26.53 4.79
N THR A 238 9.63 26.02 5.95
CA THR A 238 10.26 24.87 6.61
C THR A 238 9.96 23.54 5.94
N LEU A 239 8.87 23.43 5.18
CA LEU A 239 8.50 22.21 4.48
C LEU A 239 9.07 22.14 3.06
N ALA A 240 9.67 23.24 2.57
CA ALA A 240 10.28 23.34 1.24
C ALA A 240 9.43 22.74 0.09
N VAL A 241 8.08 22.74 0.25
CA VAL A 241 7.18 22.11 -0.72
C VAL A 241 7.21 22.85 -2.06
N THR A 242 7.24 24.20 -2.00
CA THR A 242 7.36 25.05 -3.19
C THR A 242 8.69 24.81 -3.91
N GLU A 243 9.81 24.70 -3.18
CA GLU A 243 11.10 24.31 -3.76
C GLU A 243 11.06 22.92 -4.39
N ARG A 244 10.40 21.96 -3.74
CA ARG A 244 10.28 20.58 -4.24
C ARG A 244 9.37 20.48 -5.46
N VAL A 245 8.32 21.28 -5.54
CA VAL A 245 7.49 21.41 -6.73
C VAL A 245 8.28 22.11 -7.84
N GLY A 246 8.98 23.21 -7.54
CA GLY A 246 9.91 23.86 -8.46
C GLY A 246 10.94 22.89 -9.02
N GLN A 247 11.67 22.18 -8.15
CA GLN A 247 12.63 21.14 -8.55
C GLN A 247 11.99 20.00 -9.37
N ALA A 248 10.70 19.70 -9.17
CA ALA A 248 10.02 18.70 -9.98
C ALA A 248 9.75 19.21 -11.39
N LEU A 249 9.36 20.49 -11.55
CA LEU A 249 9.16 21.12 -12.85
C LEU A 249 10.50 21.33 -13.57
N GLU A 250 11.49 21.89 -12.87
CA GLU A 250 12.86 22.02 -13.38
C GLU A 250 13.42 20.67 -13.86
N SER A 251 13.16 19.58 -13.13
CA SER A 251 13.61 18.23 -13.53
C SER A 251 13.00 17.74 -14.83
N VAL A 252 11.83 18.22 -15.22
CA VAL A 252 11.21 17.92 -16.52
C VAL A 252 11.88 18.75 -17.60
N ASP A 253 12.05 20.06 -17.36
CA ASP A 253 12.70 20.98 -18.28
C ASP A 253 14.16 20.58 -18.53
N GLU A 254 14.92 20.26 -17.45
CA GLU A 254 16.29 19.72 -17.51
C GLU A 254 16.38 18.44 -18.34
N TYR A 255 15.37 17.54 -18.24
CA TYR A 255 15.35 16.31 -19.03
C TYR A 255 15.17 16.62 -20.53
N ASP A 256 14.34 17.57 -20.87
CA ASP A 256 14.14 18.02 -22.26
C ASP A 256 15.39 18.73 -22.82
N GLU A 257 16.18 19.39 -21.96
CA GLU A 257 17.47 19.98 -22.29
C GLU A 257 18.64 18.98 -22.34
N GLY A 258 18.39 17.70 -21.99
CA GLY A 258 19.36 16.61 -22.05
C GLY A 258 20.03 16.24 -20.72
N GLU A 259 19.72 16.93 -19.62
CA GLU A 259 20.19 16.61 -18.28
C GLU A 259 19.40 15.44 -17.68
N ARG A 260 19.91 14.22 -17.81
CA ARG A 260 19.22 12.95 -17.46
C ARG A 260 19.56 12.44 -16.07
N GLY A 261 20.45 13.11 -15.33
CA GLY A 261 20.95 12.67 -14.02
C GLY A 261 20.00 12.90 -12.84
N ASN A 262 18.94 13.67 -13.02
CA ASN A 262 17.97 13.95 -11.98
C ASN A 262 16.99 12.76 -11.75
N SER A 263 16.27 12.77 -10.62
CA SER A 263 15.42 11.66 -10.21
C SER A 263 14.23 11.37 -11.14
N PHE A 264 13.81 12.34 -11.95
CA PHE A 264 12.77 12.20 -12.96
C PHE A 264 13.35 11.54 -14.22
N GLY A 265 14.43 12.09 -14.77
CA GLY A 265 15.09 11.60 -15.95
C GLY A 265 15.53 10.15 -15.82
N VAL A 266 16.16 9.78 -14.71
CA VAL A 266 16.56 8.39 -14.43
C VAL A 266 15.36 7.44 -14.46
N ARG A 267 14.17 7.84 -13.91
CA ARG A 267 12.97 6.99 -13.98
C ARG A 267 12.42 6.84 -15.40
N VAL A 268 12.38 7.92 -16.17
CA VAL A 268 11.95 7.87 -17.58
C VAL A 268 12.84 6.93 -18.36
N GLU A 269 14.16 7.00 -18.17
CA GLU A 269 15.10 6.08 -18.81
C GLU A 269 14.90 4.62 -18.36
N MET A 270 14.69 4.37 -17.06
CA MET A 270 14.33 3.05 -16.55
C MET A 270 13.05 2.50 -17.19
N TRP A 271 12.04 3.35 -17.39
CA TRP A 271 10.78 2.94 -18.02
C TRP A 271 10.96 2.64 -19.51
N ARG A 272 11.76 3.44 -20.22
CA ARG A 272 12.11 3.16 -21.62
C ARG A 272 12.80 1.81 -21.76
N VAL A 273 13.81 1.54 -20.94
CA VAL A 273 14.50 0.25 -20.90
C VAL A 273 13.53 -0.87 -20.52
N GLY A 274 12.64 -0.65 -19.54
CA GLY A 274 11.64 -1.63 -19.13
C GLY A 274 10.67 -2.03 -20.25
N VAL A 275 10.22 -1.07 -21.06
CA VAL A 275 9.38 -1.32 -22.24
C VAL A 275 10.16 -2.08 -23.31
N GLN A 276 11.42 -1.73 -23.54
CA GLN A 276 12.32 -2.47 -24.46
C GLN A 276 12.51 -3.92 -24.01
N LEU A 277 12.77 -4.14 -22.73
CA LEU A 277 12.91 -5.48 -22.15
C LEU A 277 11.63 -6.33 -22.31
N LEU A 278 10.45 -5.70 -22.15
CA LEU A 278 9.16 -6.36 -22.41
C LEU A 278 9.02 -6.74 -23.89
N SER A 279 9.40 -5.86 -24.82
CA SER A 279 9.29 -6.13 -26.26
C SER A 279 10.16 -7.31 -26.71
N GLU A 280 11.29 -7.54 -26.06
CA GLU A 280 12.19 -8.68 -26.36
C GLU A 280 11.62 -10.02 -25.84
N LYS A 281 10.94 -10.00 -24.69
CA LYS A 281 10.36 -11.21 -24.07
C LYS A 281 8.94 -10.94 -23.57
N PRO A 282 7.94 -10.78 -24.47
CA PRO A 282 6.63 -10.26 -24.10
C PRO A 282 5.83 -11.20 -23.19
N LEU A 283 5.93 -12.51 -23.31
CA LEU A 283 5.07 -13.43 -22.57
C LEU A 283 5.52 -13.66 -21.11
N LEU A 284 6.79 -14.02 -20.92
CA LEU A 284 7.33 -14.44 -19.61
C LEU A 284 8.40 -13.50 -19.06
N GLY A 285 8.74 -12.45 -19.77
CA GLY A 285 9.78 -11.50 -19.38
C GLY A 285 11.17 -12.12 -19.22
N TRP A 286 12.10 -11.34 -18.74
CA TRP A 286 13.50 -11.74 -18.54
C TRP A 286 13.72 -12.59 -17.30
N GLY A 287 12.93 -12.36 -16.24
CA GLY A 287 13.03 -13.05 -14.96
C GLY A 287 13.99 -12.40 -13.99
N GLU A 288 13.96 -12.90 -12.76
CA GLU A 288 14.85 -12.44 -11.70
C GLU A 288 16.32 -12.71 -12.07
N GLY A 289 17.21 -11.79 -11.75
CA GLY A 289 18.65 -11.86 -12.01
C GLY A 289 19.06 -11.52 -13.45
N ARG A 290 18.37 -12.04 -14.44
CA ARG A 290 18.68 -11.85 -15.87
C ARG A 290 18.25 -10.47 -16.40
N LEU A 291 17.22 -9.88 -15.80
CA LEU A 291 16.75 -8.55 -16.18
C LEU A 291 17.84 -7.51 -15.97
N GLN A 292 18.57 -7.57 -14.87
CA GLN A 292 19.59 -6.58 -14.53
C GLN A 292 20.73 -6.58 -15.57
N GLU A 293 21.23 -7.76 -15.94
CA GLU A 293 22.28 -7.91 -16.95
C GLU A 293 21.83 -7.29 -18.28
N ARG A 294 20.65 -7.67 -18.75
CA ARG A 294 20.11 -7.16 -20.02
C ARG A 294 19.79 -5.67 -19.99
N ARG A 295 19.32 -5.14 -18.85
CA ARG A 295 19.15 -3.71 -18.66
C ARG A 295 20.48 -2.98 -18.80
N ASP A 296 21.55 -3.49 -18.21
CA ASP A 296 22.86 -2.85 -18.22
C ASP A 296 23.44 -2.85 -19.64
N ASP A 297 23.16 -3.90 -20.47
CA ASP A 297 23.46 -3.88 -21.91
C ASP A 297 22.79 -2.68 -22.61
N TRP A 298 21.48 -2.46 -22.34
CA TRP A 298 20.76 -1.35 -22.95
C TRP A 298 21.22 0.02 -22.43
N VAL A 299 21.61 0.11 -21.15
CA VAL A 299 22.21 1.34 -20.61
C VAL A 299 23.47 1.71 -21.38
N ALA A 300 24.32 0.72 -21.70
CA ALA A 300 25.53 0.93 -22.49
C ALA A 300 25.21 1.27 -23.96
N VAL A 301 24.26 0.55 -24.59
CA VAL A 301 23.91 0.74 -26.01
C VAL A 301 23.26 2.10 -26.28
N TRP A 302 22.43 2.57 -25.35
CA TRP A 302 21.73 3.86 -25.50
C TRP A 302 22.45 5.02 -24.81
N ASP A 303 23.64 4.79 -24.27
CA ASP A 303 24.40 5.79 -23.50
C ASP A 303 23.55 6.48 -22.43
N LEU A 304 22.83 5.66 -21.64
CA LEU A 304 21.93 6.16 -20.60
C LEU A 304 22.69 6.53 -19.34
N HIS A 305 22.07 7.34 -18.48
CA HIS A 305 22.70 7.75 -17.23
C HIS A 305 23.01 6.52 -16.34
N PRO A 306 24.24 6.38 -15.78
CA PRO A 306 24.67 5.19 -15.01
C PRO A 306 23.82 4.90 -13.77
N ALA A 307 23.06 5.87 -13.25
CA ALA A 307 22.14 5.67 -12.15
C ALA A 307 21.02 4.66 -12.47
N VAL A 308 20.69 4.44 -13.76
CA VAL A 308 19.72 3.42 -14.20
C VAL A 308 20.16 2.03 -13.76
N SER A 309 21.45 1.72 -13.81
CA SER A 309 22.04 0.44 -13.41
C SER A 309 22.20 0.26 -11.89
N LYS A 310 22.16 1.36 -11.11
CA LYS A 310 22.37 1.31 -9.65
C LYS A 310 21.19 0.69 -8.90
N HIS A 311 19.98 0.75 -9.47
CA HIS A 311 18.76 0.30 -8.80
C HIS A 311 18.37 -1.10 -9.26
N ASP A 312 17.95 -1.95 -8.33
CA ASP A 312 17.48 -3.30 -8.65
C ASP A 312 16.06 -3.32 -9.23
N GLN A 313 15.35 -2.21 -9.17
CA GLN A 313 13.95 -2.05 -9.59
C GLN A 313 13.78 -0.91 -10.60
N LEU A 314 12.72 -0.98 -11.43
CA LEU A 314 12.41 0.01 -12.45
C LEU A 314 11.49 1.14 -11.97
N HIS A 315 11.31 1.30 -10.66
CA HIS A 315 10.47 2.33 -10.03
C HIS A 315 9.05 2.45 -10.59
N SER A 316 8.47 1.34 -11.03
CA SER A 316 7.06 1.19 -11.38
C SER A 316 6.66 -0.27 -11.25
N ASP A 317 5.62 -0.58 -10.46
CA ASP A 317 5.11 -1.96 -10.31
C ASP A 317 4.68 -2.55 -11.66
N LEU A 318 4.07 -1.74 -12.53
CA LEU A 318 3.61 -2.17 -13.85
C LEU A 318 4.80 -2.54 -14.74
N ILE A 319 5.74 -1.63 -14.89
CA ILE A 319 6.89 -1.79 -15.80
C ILE A 319 7.84 -2.86 -15.27
N ASP A 320 8.14 -2.85 -13.97
CA ASP A 320 9.03 -3.83 -13.35
C ASP A 320 8.45 -5.24 -13.45
N THR A 321 7.14 -5.40 -13.18
CA THR A 321 6.46 -6.69 -13.31
C THR A 321 6.41 -7.17 -14.77
N ALA A 322 6.11 -6.27 -15.71
CA ALA A 322 6.05 -6.58 -17.13
C ALA A 322 7.44 -6.98 -17.69
N ALA A 323 8.48 -6.23 -17.39
CA ALA A 323 9.83 -6.53 -17.84
C ALA A 323 10.36 -7.87 -17.28
N ARG A 324 10.05 -8.20 -16.01
CA ARG A 324 10.50 -9.44 -15.35
C ARG A 324 9.68 -10.65 -15.74
N ARG A 325 8.35 -10.53 -15.77
CA ARG A 325 7.42 -11.68 -15.90
C ARG A 325 6.48 -11.58 -17.09
N GLY A 326 6.73 -10.62 -17.98
CA GLY A 326 5.97 -10.43 -19.21
C GLY A 326 4.49 -10.11 -18.99
N LEU A 327 3.71 -10.34 -20.03
CA LEU A 327 2.25 -10.15 -19.98
C LEU A 327 1.55 -11.09 -18.99
N VAL A 328 2.13 -12.28 -18.72
CA VAL A 328 1.60 -13.21 -17.72
C VAL A 328 1.75 -12.61 -16.31
N GLY A 329 2.93 -12.05 -16.00
CA GLY A 329 3.14 -11.34 -14.74
C GLY A 329 2.28 -10.09 -14.62
N LEU A 330 2.18 -9.30 -15.69
CA LEU A 330 1.32 -8.11 -15.72
C LEU A 330 -0.15 -8.48 -15.50
N GLY A 331 -0.64 -9.54 -16.14
CA GLY A 331 -2.00 -10.06 -15.92
C GLY A 331 -2.25 -10.42 -14.45
N SER A 332 -1.27 -11.05 -13.77
CA SER A 332 -1.40 -11.37 -12.34
C SER A 332 -1.41 -10.12 -11.45
N LEU A 333 -0.64 -9.10 -11.79
CA LEU A 333 -0.65 -7.81 -11.10
C LEU A 333 -1.99 -7.10 -11.28
N LEU A 334 -2.52 -7.10 -12.50
CA LEU A 334 -3.83 -6.52 -12.79
C LEU A 334 -4.96 -7.26 -12.07
N MET A 335 -4.85 -8.58 -11.88
CA MET A 335 -5.76 -9.35 -11.03
C MET A 335 -5.60 -8.97 -9.56
N LEU A 336 -4.36 -8.83 -9.07
CA LEU A 336 -4.06 -8.49 -7.67
C LEU A 336 -4.67 -7.15 -7.26
N TYR A 337 -4.70 -6.16 -8.15
CA TYR A 337 -5.31 -4.86 -7.92
C TYR A 337 -6.78 -4.81 -8.36
N GLY A 338 -7.10 -5.30 -9.55
CA GLY A 338 -8.42 -5.17 -10.17
C GLY A 338 -9.51 -5.97 -9.47
N VAL A 339 -9.21 -7.20 -9.04
CA VAL A 339 -10.21 -8.02 -8.34
C VAL A 339 -10.64 -7.38 -7.02
N PRO A 340 -9.74 -7.01 -6.08
CA PRO A 340 -10.14 -6.31 -4.86
C PRO A 340 -10.84 -4.98 -5.15
N LEU A 341 -10.36 -4.18 -6.12
CA LEU A 341 -10.99 -2.93 -6.53
C LEU A 341 -12.47 -3.14 -6.90
N LEU A 342 -12.74 -4.13 -7.76
CA LEU A 342 -14.10 -4.45 -8.19
C LEU A 342 -14.96 -5.00 -7.05
N LEU A 343 -14.40 -5.82 -6.17
CA LEU A 343 -15.12 -6.40 -5.03
C LEU A 343 -15.53 -5.31 -4.03
N PHE A 344 -14.63 -4.42 -3.65
CA PHE A 344 -14.96 -3.31 -2.76
C PHE A 344 -15.91 -2.30 -3.41
N ALA A 345 -15.76 -2.00 -4.71
CA ALA A 345 -16.69 -1.15 -5.42
C ALA A 345 -18.10 -1.77 -5.51
N ARG A 346 -18.21 -3.09 -5.66
CA ARG A 346 -19.49 -3.80 -5.62
C ARG A 346 -20.16 -3.71 -4.26
N ALA A 347 -19.40 -3.80 -3.16
CA ALA A 347 -19.92 -3.68 -1.79
C ALA A 347 -20.53 -2.28 -1.49
N LEU A 348 -20.16 -1.26 -2.27
CA LEU A 348 -20.78 0.07 -2.19
C LEU A 348 -22.08 0.20 -2.98
N ARG A 349 -22.44 -0.79 -3.82
CA ARG A 349 -23.70 -0.76 -4.59
C ARG A 349 -24.89 -0.95 -3.65
N GLY A 350 -26.00 -0.33 -4.01
CA GLY A 350 -27.17 -0.34 -3.16
C GLY A 350 -27.09 0.72 -2.04
N ARG A 351 -27.54 0.34 -0.86
CA ARG A 351 -27.54 1.21 0.35
C ARG A 351 -26.89 0.47 1.52
N PRO A 352 -25.57 0.25 1.47
CA PRO A 352 -24.87 -0.46 2.54
C PRO A 352 -25.00 0.30 3.87
N ASP A 353 -25.01 -0.43 4.99
CA ASP A 353 -24.92 0.15 6.33
C ASP A 353 -23.57 0.90 6.51
N ALA A 354 -23.46 1.67 7.59
CA ALA A 354 -22.30 2.54 7.82
C ALA A 354 -20.98 1.75 7.93
N THR A 355 -20.99 0.56 8.53
CA THR A 355 -19.79 -0.26 8.72
C THR A 355 -19.37 -0.92 7.42
N THR A 356 -20.31 -1.51 6.68
CA THR A 356 -20.06 -2.06 5.34
C THR A 356 -19.47 -0.99 4.42
N ARG A 357 -20.06 0.22 4.41
CA ARG A 357 -19.57 1.35 3.63
C ARG A 357 -18.14 1.72 4.02
N ALA A 358 -17.86 1.89 5.30
CA ALA A 358 -16.53 2.28 5.78
C ALA A 358 -15.47 1.23 5.40
N LEU A 359 -15.76 -0.06 5.57
CA LEU A 359 -14.85 -1.15 5.21
C LEU A 359 -14.61 -1.24 3.70
N ALA A 360 -15.66 -1.04 2.89
CA ALA A 360 -15.55 -1.02 1.43
C ALA A 360 -14.72 0.18 0.95
N VAL A 361 -14.96 1.37 1.52
CA VAL A 361 -14.16 2.57 1.21
C VAL A 361 -12.71 2.39 1.67
N ALA A 362 -12.46 1.81 2.85
CA ALA A 362 -11.11 1.51 3.30
C ALA A 362 -10.37 0.58 2.33
N GLY A 363 -11.04 -0.48 1.86
CA GLY A 363 -10.47 -1.37 0.84
C GLY A 363 -10.17 -0.65 -0.48
N LEU A 364 -11.06 0.23 -0.96
CA LEU A 364 -10.81 1.05 -2.13
C LEU A 364 -9.63 2.01 -1.94
N VAL A 365 -9.53 2.65 -0.76
CA VAL A 365 -8.41 3.53 -0.41
C VAL A 365 -7.08 2.76 -0.49
N VAL A 366 -7.03 1.54 0.06
CA VAL A 366 -5.82 0.69 -0.02
C VAL A 366 -5.46 0.39 -1.47
N VAL A 367 -6.41 -0.09 -2.28
CA VAL A 367 -6.12 -0.51 -3.66
C VAL A 367 -5.74 0.69 -4.52
N VAL A 368 -6.49 1.80 -4.46
CA VAL A 368 -6.21 3.02 -5.25
C VAL A 368 -4.87 3.63 -4.82
N ALA A 369 -4.55 3.63 -3.52
CA ALA A 369 -3.25 4.08 -3.04
C ALA A 369 -2.11 3.28 -3.68
N PHE A 370 -2.19 1.95 -3.65
CA PHE A 370 -1.13 1.10 -4.18
C PHE A 370 -1.03 1.13 -5.71
N ILE A 371 -2.15 1.27 -6.44
CA ILE A 371 -2.11 1.54 -7.88
C ILE A 371 -1.34 2.84 -8.15
N GLY A 372 -1.67 3.92 -7.43
CA GLY A 372 -1.01 5.21 -7.60
C GLY A 372 0.47 5.19 -7.18
N PHE A 373 0.80 4.59 -6.05
CA PHE A 373 2.19 4.42 -5.59
C PHE A 373 3.00 3.59 -6.58
N GLY A 374 2.41 2.52 -7.10
CA GLY A 374 3.00 1.62 -8.08
C GLY A 374 3.29 2.25 -9.46
N LEU A 375 2.74 3.43 -9.74
CA LEU A 375 3.11 4.19 -10.95
C LEU A 375 4.52 4.78 -10.84
N THR A 376 4.96 5.15 -9.63
CA THR A 376 6.21 5.90 -9.42
C THR A 376 7.24 5.15 -8.57
N GLN A 377 6.88 3.99 -8.03
CA GLN A 377 7.73 3.14 -7.19
C GLN A 377 7.32 1.67 -7.36
N SER A 378 8.28 0.76 -7.37
CA SER A 378 8.00 -0.69 -7.34
C SER A 378 7.67 -1.14 -5.91
N MET A 379 6.47 -0.75 -5.43
CA MET A 379 6.04 -0.98 -4.04
C MET A 379 5.91 -2.46 -3.69
N LEU A 380 5.55 -3.29 -4.66
CA LEU A 380 5.41 -4.74 -4.44
C LEU A 380 6.76 -5.49 -4.45
N ARG A 381 7.84 -4.80 -4.79
CA ARG A 381 9.21 -5.31 -4.61
C ARG A 381 9.88 -4.83 -3.32
N ASP A 382 9.28 -3.87 -2.66
CA ASP A 382 9.63 -3.50 -1.29
C ASP A 382 8.89 -4.43 -0.31
N ALA A 383 9.61 -5.03 0.64
CA ALA A 383 9.04 -6.02 1.53
C ALA A 383 7.94 -5.44 2.43
N ARG A 384 8.08 -4.17 2.86
CA ARG A 384 7.04 -3.47 3.65
C ARG A 384 5.89 -3.05 2.77
N GLY A 385 6.19 -2.59 1.54
CA GLY A 385 5.18 -2.25 0.56
C GLY A 385 4.27 -3.44 0.28
N LEU A 386 4.86 -4.60 -0.07
CA LEU A 386 4.10 -5.82 -0.33
C LEU A 386 3.32 -6.29 0.91
N ALA A 387 3.97 -6.37 2.08
CA ALA A 387 3.31 -6.77 3.32
C ALA A 387 2.19 -5.79 3.70
N GLY A 388 2.43 -4.49 3.52
CA GLY A 388 1.44 -3.43 3.74
C GLY A 388 0.21 -3.62 2.86
N TYR A 389 0.40 -3.79 1.55
CA TYR A 389 -0.71 -4.05 0.63
C TYR A 389 -1.52 -5.29 1.03
N LEU A 390 -0.82 -6.42 1.14
CA LEU A 390 -1.45 -7.70 1.41
C LEU A 390 -2.17 -7.73 2.77
N GLY A 391 -1.52 -7.18 3.80
CA GLY A 391 -2.10 -7.13 5.14
C GLY A 391 -3.35 -6.24 5.19
N LEU A 392 -3.29 -5.06 4.59
CA LEU A 392 -4.39 -4.10 4.59
C LEU A 392 -5.58 -4.55 3.73
N VAL A 393 -5.33 -5.01 2.50
CA VAL A 393 -6.42 -5.47 1.62
C VAL A 393 -7.08 -6.72 2.16
N THR A 394 -6.29 -7.63 2.75
CA THR A 394 -6.78 -8.85 3.41
C THR A 394 -7.61 -8.53 4.66
N ALA A 395 -7.16 -7.57 5.47
CA ALA A 395 -7.90 -7.11 6.64
C ALA A 395 -9.25 -6.50 6.25
N CYS A 396 -9.25 -5.54 5.33
CA CYS A 396 -10.47 -4.89 4.86
C CYS A 396 -11.47 -5.90 4.30
N TRP A 397 -11.02 -6.84 3.45
CA TRP A 397 -11.90 -7.86 2.86
C TRP A 397 -12.43 -8.83 3.92
N CYS A 398 -11.58 -9.30 4.83
CA CYS A 398 -12.01 -10.21 5.89
C CYS A 398 -13.06 -9.57 6.80
N LEU A 399 -12.81 -8.34 7.28
CA LEU A 399 -13.71 -7.63 8.16
C LEU A 399 -15.05 -7.31 7.49
N LEU A 400 -15.02 -6.91 6.21
CA LEU A 400 -16.21 -6.67 5.41
C LEU A 400 -17.07 -7.93 5.32
N ARG A 401 -16.48 -9.07 4.95
CA ARG A 401 -17.20 -10.34 4.79
C ARG A 401 -17.72 -10.89 6.11
N LEU A 402 -17.01 -10.68 7.20
CA LEU A 402 -17.48 -11.06 8.53
C LEU A 402 -18.71 -10.22 8.95
N HIS A 403 -18.64 -8.90 8.73
CA HIS A 403 -19.73 -7.99 9.06
C HIS A 403 -20.99 -8.26 8.24
N GLU A 404 -20.87 -8.44 6.92
CA GLU A 404 -22.02 -8.78 6.05
C GLU A 404 -22.71 -10.08 6.47
N ARG A 405 -21.93 -11.09 6.86
CA ARG A 405 -22.51 -12.37 7.35
C ARG A 405 -23.25 -12.22 8.67
N ASP A 406 -22.72 -11.41 9.58
CA ASP A 406 -23.40 -11.15 10.85
C ASP A 406 -24.71 -10.40 10.65
N ALA A 407 -24.75 -9.47 9.71
CA ALA A 407 -25.97 -8.76 9.35
C ALA A 407 -27.06 -9.72 8.80
N ILE A 408 -26.67 -10.71 7.98
CA ILE A 408 -27.61 -11.72 7.43
C ILE A 408 -28.13 -12.67 8.53
N LEU A 409 -27.30 -13.00 9.53
CA LEU A 409 -27.69 -13.94 10.58
C LEU A 409 -28.55 -13.29 11.68
N ASN A 410 -28.49 -11.96 11.83
CA ASN A 410 -29.19 -11.20 12.87
C ASN A 410 -30.40 -10.39 12.36
N GLY A 411 -30.64 -10.39 11.03
CA GLY A 411 -31.83 -9.80 10.38
C GLY A 411 -32.78 -10.85 9.88
#